data_f065f83e33c6786656300d78b4e0d60c
#
_entry.id   f065f83e33c6786656300d78b4e0d60c
#
_cell.length_a   1.000
_cell.length_b   1.000
_cell.length_c   1.000
_cell.angle_alpha   90.00
_cell.angle_beta   90.00
_cell.angle_gamma   90.00
#
_symmetry.space_group_name_H-M   'P 1'
#
loop_
_entity.id
_entity.type
_entity.pdbx_description
1 polymer ?
#
loop_
_entity_poly.entity_id
_entity_poly.type
_entity_poly.pdbx_seq_one_letter_code
_entity_poly.pdbx_strand_id
1 'polypeptide(L)'
;MPEPTDPTQIETFSASRWTRGNFLFPTLISVGPERVLRVKPRFFGRTEESIPISKVASVQISTGMIWSVIRIDSSGGTDPITSYGHRKADAQRIRQLIEHYQQYAAR
;
A
#
# COMPACT_ATOMS: atom_id res chain seq x y z
N MET A 1 5.00 17.68 -14.59
CA MET A 1 4.70 16.57 -13.70
C MET A 1 4.53 17.07 -12.27
N PRO A 2 3.40 16.80 -11.69
CA PRO A 2 3.18 17.29 -10.34
C PRO A 2 4.15 16.63 -9.38
N GLU A 3 4.73 17.44 -8.54
CA GLU A 3 5.61 16.97 -7.50
C GLU A 3 4.83 16.22 -6.45
N PRO A 4 5.37 15.11 -5.88
CA PRO A 4 4.69 14.39 -4.81
C PRO A 4 4.69 15.16 -3.49
N THR A 5 4.83 16.47 -3.57
CA THR A 5 4.78 17.35 -2.40
C THR A 5 3.40 17.89 -2.10
N ASP A 6 2.44 17.63 -3.00
CA ASP A 6 1.05 18.00 -2.73
C ASP A 6 0.52 17.13 -1.59
N PRO A 7 0.16 17.72 -0.44
CA PRO A 7 -0.31 16.95 0.70
C PRO A 7 -1.65 16.24 0.47
N THR A 8 -2.34 16.56 -0.61
CA THR A 8 -3.61 15.89 -0.95
C THR A 8 -3.43 14.78 -1.96
N GLN A 9 -2.22 14.60 -2.48
CA GLN A 9 -1.96 13.64 -3.53
C GLN A 9 -1.96 12.21 -2.98
N ILE A 10 -2.76 11.35 -3.61
CA ILE A 10 -2.84 9.94 -3.28
C ILE A 10 -2.43 9.14 -4.50
N GLU A 11 -1.49 8.20 -4.31
CA GLU A 11 -1.10 7.27 -5.37
C GLU A 11 -1.69 5.90 -5.10
N THR A 12 -2.24 5.29 -6.14
CA THR A 12 -2.87 3.98 -6.04
C THR A 12 -2.12 2.98 -6.92
N PHE A 13 -1.85 1.81 -6.36
CA PHE A 13 -1.11 0.74 -7.01
C PHE A 13 -1.97 -0.51 -7.06
N SER A 14 -2.08 -1.12 -8.23
CA SER A 14 -2.87 -2.33 -8.42
C SER A 14 -1.96 -3.55 -8.44
N ALA A 15 -2.39 -4.62 -7.75
CA ALA A 15 -1.75 -5.92 -7.90
C ALA A 15 -1.97 -6.45 -9.32
N SER A 16 -1.07 -7.32 -9.77
CA SER A 16 -1.20 -7.93 -11.09
C SER A 16 -2.36 -8.91 -11.13
N ARG A 17 -3.16 -8.86 -12.20
CA ARG A 17 -4.27 -9.79 -12.41
C ARG A 17 -3.80 -11.22 -12.61
N TRP A 18 -2.53 -11.41 -12.95
CA TRP A 18 -1.96 -12.74 -13.17
C TRP A 18 -1.56 -13.42 -11.88
N THR A 19 -1.68 -12.75 -10.74
CA THR A 19 -1.41 -13.34 -9.44
C THR A 19 -2.68 -13.94 -8.85
N ARG A 20 -2.48 -14.97 -8.02
CA ARG A 20 -3.59 -15.71 -7.42
C ARG A 20 -4.47 -14.78 -6.58
N GLY A 21 -5.77 -14.84 -6.82
CA GLY A 21 -6.75 -14.02 -6.10
C GLY A 21 -6.97 -12.64 -6.68
N ASN A 22 -6.21 -12.25 -7.73
CA ASN A 22 -6.29 -10.91 -8.31
C ASN A 22 -6.81 -10.87 -9.74
N PHE A 23 -7.29 -11.99 -10.26
CA PHE A 23 -7.66 -12.06 -11.68
C PHE A 23 -8.83 -11.14 -12.02
N LEU A 24 -9.95 -11.27 -11.29
CA LEU A 24 -11.13 -10.46 -11.55
C LEU A 24 -11.09 -9.13 -10.80
N PHE A 25 -10.66 -9.17 -9.54
CA PHE A 25 -10.69 -8.01 -8.66
C PHE A 25 -9.31 -7.83 -8.02
N PRO A 26 -8.37 -7.20 -8.72
CA PRO A 26 -7.03 -7.01 -8.15
C PRO A 26 -7.08 -6.15 -6.90
N THR A 27 -6.25 -6.51 -5.93
CA THR A 27 -6.08 -5.71 -4.71
C THR A 27 -5.40 -4.39 -5.05
N LEU A 28 -5.88 -3.32 -4.44
CA LEU A 28 -5.34 -1.98 -4.61
C LEU A 28 -4.69 -1.51 -3.31
N ILE A 29 -3.54 -0.88 -3.42
CA ILE A 29 -2.90 -0.19 -2.31
C ILE A 29 -2.86 1.30 -2.66
N SER A 30 -3.45 2.12 -1.81
CA SER A 30 -3.40 3.57 -1.97
C SER A 30 -2.57 4.17 -0.85
N VAL A 31 -1.65 5.04 -1.19
CA VAL A 31 -0.78 5.71 -0.22
C VAL A 31 -1.02 7.20 -0.32
N GLY A 32 -1.41 7.80 0.78
CA GLY A 32 -1.59 9.25 0.87
C GLY A 32 -0.91 9.80 2.12
N PRO A 33 -0.96 11.11 2.31
CA PRO A 33 -0.28 11.74 3.44
C PRO A 33 -0.88 11.38 4.80
N GLU A 34 -2.12 10.90 4.83
CA GLU A 34 -2.79 10.58 6.09
C GLU A 34 -2.78 9.10 6.41
N ARG A 35 -2.91 8.25 5.39
CA ARG A 35 -3.06 6.81 5.62
C ARG A 35 -2.63 5.98 4.43
N VAL A 36 -2.39 4.71 4.72
CA VAL A 36 -2.24 3.65 3.72
C VAL A 36 -3.54 2.86 3.71
N LEU A 37 -4.07 2.59 2.54
CA LEU A 37 -5.35 1.92 2.38
C LEU A 37 -5.17 0.71 1.46
N ARG A 38 -5.68 -0.45 1.89
CA ARG A 38 -5.78 -1.64 1.05
C ARG A 38 -7.25 -1.85 0.73
N VAL A 39 -7.55 -1.94 -0.56
CA VAL A 39 -8.91 -2.18 -1.03
C VAL A 39 -8.95 -3.48 -1.83
N LYS A 40 -9.83 -4.38 -1.45
CA LYS A 40 -10.10 -5.61 -2.19
C LYS A 40 -11.52 -5.55 -2.72
N PRO A 41 -11.71 -5.20 -4.02
CA PRO A 41 -13.04 -5.17 -4.61
C PRO A 41 -13.64 -6.58 -4.69
N ARG A 42 -14.96 -6.66 -4.64
CA ARG A 42 -15.73 -7.90 -4.76
C ARG A 42 -16.96 -7.64 -5.61
N PHE A 43 -17.69 -8.70 -5.99
CA PHE A 43 -18.94 -8.54 -6.71
C PHE A 43 -19.93 -7.66 -5.96
N PHE A 44 -20.01 -7.85 -4.65
CA PHE A 44 -20.92 -7.08 -3.82
C PHE A 44 -20.09 -6.34 -2.76
N GLY A 45 -19.78 -5.08 -3.05
CA GLY A 45 -19.03 -4.25 -2.13
C GLY A 45 -17.53 -4.44 -2.25
N ARG A 46 -16.85 -4.15 -1.16
CA ARG A 46 -15.38 -4.21 -1.11
C ARG A 46 -14.94 -4.32 0.35
N THR A 47 -13.74 -4.84 0.54
CA THR A 47 -13.08 -4.87 1.85
C THR A 47 -12.00 -3.81 1.86
N GLU A 48 -11.98 -2.99 2.89
CA GLU A 48 -10.97 -1.96 3.06
C GLU A 48 -10.24 -2.15 4.38
N GLU A 49 -8.92 -1.98 4.35
CA GLU A 49 -8.09 -1.97 5.54
C GLU A 49 -7.22 -0.72 5.47
N SER A 50 -7.09 -0.01 6.57
CA SER A 50 -6.28 1.20 6.56
C SER A 50 -5.44 1.32 7.82
N ILE A 51 -4.25 1.91 7.65
CA ILE A 51 -3.35 2.25 8.75
C ILE A 51 -2.95 3.71 8.59
N PRO A 52 -3.19 4.56 9.61
CA PRO A 52 -2.69 5.93 9.55
C PRO A 52 -1.18 5.96 9.37
N ILE A 53 -0.68 6.89 8.59
CA ILE A 53 0.76 7.01 8.34
C ILE A 53 1.55 7.11 9.64
N SER A 54 1.04 7.86 10.61
CA SER A 54 1.71 8.02 11.91
C SER A 54 1.78 6.74 12.73
N LYS A 55 0.97 5.74 12.38
CA LYS A 55 0.91 4.46 13.10
C LYS A 55 1.60 3.32 12.36
N VAL A 56 2.17 3.58 11.19
CA VAL A 56 2.94 2.54 10.48
C VAL A 56 4.23 2.29 11.24
N ALA A 57 4.41 1.06 11.70
CA ALA A 57 5.60 0.66 12.42
C ALA A 57 6.71 0.17 11.47
N SER A 58 6.35 -0.58 10.46
CA SER A 58 7.32 -1.09 9.49
C SER A 58 6.65 -1.41 8.16
N VAL A 59 7.45 -1.36 7.11
CA VAL A 59 7.05 -1.83 5.77
C VAL A 59 8.03 -2.90 5.36
N GLN A 60 7.54 -4.12 5.14
CA GLN A 60 8.36 -5.24 4.73
C GLN A 60 7.99 -5.64 3.31
N ILE A 61 9.00 -5.83 2.48
CA ILE A 61 8.81 -6.24 1.10
C ILE A 61 9.55 -7.54 0.88
N SER A 62 8.80 -8.59 0.53
CA SER A 62 9.38 -9.87 0.14
C SER A 62 9.35 -9.95 -1.37
N THR A 63 10.51 -9.95 -1.99
CA THR A 63 10.65 -9.93 -3.43
C THR A 63 10.90 -11.34 -3.94
N GLY A 64 9.96 -11.85 -4.75
CA GLY A 64 10.13 -13.10 -5.46
C GLY A 64 10.77 -12.88 -6.81
N MET A 65 10.64 -13.88 -7.69
CA MET A 65 11.24 -13.78 -9.03
C MET A 65 10.55 -12.70 -9.87
N ILE A 66 9.24 -12.60 -9.78
CA ILE A 66 8.45 -11.68 -10.62
C ILE A 66 7.68 -10.68 -9.76
N TRP A 67 7.02 -11.17 -8.70
CA TRP A 67 6.11 -10.36 -7.89
C TRP A 67 6.64 -10.15 -6.49
N SER A 68 6.14 -9.12 -5.84
CA SER A 68 6.48 -8.82 -4.45
C SER A 68 5.26 -8.92 -3.56
N VAL A 69 5.50 -9.27 -2.30
CA VAL A 69 4.52 -9.23 -1.22
C VAL A 69 4.86 -8.04 -0.33
N ILE A 70 3.88 -7.24 -0.02
CA ILE A 70 4.04 -6.06 0.85
C ILE A 70 3.32 -6.33 2.14
N ARG A 71 4.01 -6.10 3.26
CA ARG A 71 3.41 -6.18 4.59
C ARG A 71 3.66 -4.88 5.33
N ILE A 72 2.59 -4.27 5.82
CA ILE A 72 2.64 -3.01 6.55
C ILE A 72 2.12 -3.26 7.96
N ASP A 73 2.99 -3.11 8.94
CA ASP A 73 2.66 -3.33 10.35
C ASP A 73 2.32 -2.02 11.05
N SER A 74 1.33 -2.09 11.93
CA SER A 74 0.88 -0.95 12.71
C SER A 74 1.43 -1.02 14.13
N SER A 75 1.82 0.13 14.68
CA SER A 75 2.22 0.25 16.08
C SER A 75 1.05 0.33 17.03
N GLY A 76 -0.16 0.53 16.52
CA GLY A 76 -1.36 0.75 17.31
C GLY A 76 -2.21 -0.48 17.59
N GLY A 77 -1.71 -1.68 17.32
CA GLY A 77 -2.47 -2.90 17.55
C GLY A 77 -3.47 -3.26 16.47
N THR A 78 -3.50 -2.48 15.39
CA THR A 78 -4.30 -2.81 14.22
C THR A 78 -3.64 -3.95 13.47
N ASP A 79 -4.44 -4.83 12.88
CA ASP A 79 -3.92 -5.93 12.08
C ASP A 79 -3.05 -5.41 10.94
N PRO A 80 -1.96 -6.12 10.62
CA PRO A 80 -1.11 -5.70 9.51
C PRO A 80 -1.85 -5.81 8.17
N ILE A 81 -1.47 -4.93 7.25
CA ILE A 81 -1.93 -5.00 5.87
C ILE A 81 -0.94 -5.87 5.10
N THR A 82 -1.43 -6.91 4.44
CA THR A 82 -0.61 -7.75 3.57
C THR A 82 -1.24 -7.76 2.18
N SER A 83 -0.43 -7.50 1.18
CA SER A 83 -0.90 -7.51 -0.21
C SER A 83 0.07 -8.25 -1.11
N TYR A 84 -0.45 -9.12 -1.96
CA TYR A 84 0.33 -10.01 -2.80
C TYR A 84 0.26 -9.59 -4.25
N GLY A 85 1.30 -9.90 -5.00
CA GLY A 85 1.25 -9.80 -6.44
C GLY A 85 1.55 -8.43 -7.00
N HIS A 86 2.27 -7.61 -6.27
CA HIS A 86 2.66 -6.29 -6.76
C HIS A 86 3.96 -6.36 -7.55
N ARG A 87 4.11 -5.46 -8.52
CA ARG A 87 5.37 -5.33 -9.25
C ARG A 87 6.44 -4.84 -8.30
N LYS A 88 7.68 -5.28 -8.53
CA LYS A 88 8.80 -4.90 -7.67
C LYS A 88 8.97 -3.38 -7.57
N ALA A 89 8.85 -2.69 -8.71
CA ALA A 89 8.97 -1.24 -8.74
C ALA A 89 7.86 -0.56 -7.94
N ASP A 90 6.64 -1.08 -8.02
CA ASP A 90 5.50 -0.54 -7.27
C ASP A 90 5.68 -0.76 -5.78
N ALA A 91 6.18 -1.93 -5.37
CA ALA A 91 6.43 -2.21 -3.96
C ALA A 91 7.45 -1.24 -3.38
N GLN A 92 8.54 -0.98 -4.10
CA GLN A 92 9.56 -0.02 -3.67
C GLN A 92 8.98 1.39 -3.61
N ARG A 93 8.15 1.76 -4.59
CA ARG A 93 7.52 3.08 -4.60
C ARG A 93 6.58 3.27 -3.41
N ILE A 94 5.81 2.24 -3.08
CA ILE A 94 4.91 2.28 -1.91
C ILE A 94 5.72 2.54 -0.63
N ARG A 95 6.82 1.81 -0.44
CA ARG A 95 7.68 2.02 0.71
C ARG A 95 8.25 3.43 0.76
N GLN A 96 8.73 3.93 -0.37
CA GLN A 96 9.29 5.27 -0.46
C GLN A 96 8.25 6.33 -0.11
N LEU A 97 7.02 6.17 -0.58
CA LEU A 97 5.95 7.11 -0.28
C LEU A 97 5.59 7.11 1.20
N ILE A 98 5.50 5.94 1.80
CA ILE A 98 5.20 5.84 3.23
C ILE A 98 6.29 6.52 4.04
N GLU A 99 7.56 6.23 3.74
CA GLU A 99 8.69 6.85 4.44
C GLU A 99 8.69 8.36 4.25
N HIS A 100 8.39 8.82 3.05
CA HIS A 100 8.31 10.25 2.76
C HIS A 100 7.25 10.94 3.61
N TYR A 101 6.05 10.37 3.64
CA TYR A 101 4.95 10.96 4.40
C TYR A 101 5.18 10.89 5.91
N GLN A 102 5.86 9.84 6.38
CA GLN A 102 6.23 9.75 7.81
C GLN A 102 7.19 10.87 8.19
N GLN A 103 8.19 11.14 7.36
CA GLN A 103 9.12 12.24 7.60
C GLN A 103 8.41 13.58 7.59
N TYR A 104 7.48 13.76 6.66
CA TYR A 104 6.72 14.98 6.55
C TYR A 104 5.84 15.21 7.78
N ALA A 105 5.19 14.16 8.26
CA ALA A 105 4.30 14.25 9.42
C ALA A 105 5.06 14.43 10.74
N ALA A 106 6.33 14.04 10.78
CA ALA A 106 7.14 14.14 11.99
C ALA A 106 7.67 15.55 12.26
N ARG A 107 7.48 16.47 11.33
CA ARG A 107 7.98 17.84 11.47
C ARG A 107 7.09 18.72 12.32
#